data_b9ba1c3a51d4b0eaa629db1bbc5bdaf2
#
_entry.id   b9ba1c3a51d4b0eaa629db1bbc5bdaf2
#
_cell.length_a   1.000
_cell.length_b   1.000
_cell.length_c   1.000
_cell.angle_alpha   90.00
_cell.angle_beta   90.00
_cell.angle_gamma   90.00
#
_symmetry.space_group_name_H-M   'P 1'
#
loop_
_entity.id
_entity.type
_entity.pdbx_description
1 polymer ?
#
loop_
_entity_poly.entity_id
_entity_poly.type
_entity_poly.pdbx_seq_one_letter_code
_entity_poly.pdbx_strand_id
1 'polypeptide(L)'
;RVAGRIAAERQFASDASHQLRTPLTSLSLRLEEIELLAGEEEVRAEAHACLEQVERLTGVVQDLLKVSRRTGGGTTEALHLKDIFAQQREEWEPAFEQAGRTITFSDEIRHPVLATPGSLAQVLATVVENSLRYGAGTTTVSVRSANGGHAVFIDVADEGEGVAEDIAPHVFERHVSGYGSTGVGLALAKDLVEADGGRIELSQRKPAVFSILLNAVPKSLDPNNVLPQGALVSVGRRRRF
;
A
#
# COMPACT_ATOMS: atom_id res chain seq x y z
N ARG A 1 2.09 -31.80 0.88
CA ARG A 1 0.67 -31.68 1.32
C ARG A 1 0.46 -30.49 2.27
N VAL A 2 1.41 -30.16 3.17
CA VAL A 2 1.29 -29.00 4.11
C VAL A 2 1.38 -27.67 3.37
N ALA A 3 2.31 -27.52 2.42
CA ALA A 3 2.48 -26.31 1.64
C ALA A 3 1.22 -25.93 0.80
N GLY A 4 0.53 -26.92 0.25
CA GLY A 4 -0.71 -26.69 -0.52
C GLY A 4 -1.89 -26.22 0.36
N ARG A 5 -1.99 -26.70 1.61
CA ARG A 5 -3.03 -26.24 2.54
C ARG A 5 -2.77 -24.79 3.00
N ILE A 6 -1.53 -24.45 3.26
CA ILE A 6 -1.13 -23.09 3.62
C ILE A 6 -1.39 -22.09 2.47
N ALA A 7 -1.11 -22.49 1.22
CA ALA A 7 -1.41 -21.66 0.06
C ALA A 7 -2.93 -21.44 -0.14
N ALA A 8 -3.74 -22.49 0.02
CA ALA A 8 -5.20 -22.40 -0.10
C ALA A 8 -5.83 -21.54 1.03
N GLU A 9 -5.30 -21.65 2.25
CA GLU A 9 -5.75 -20.85 3.40
C GLU A 9 -5.42 -19.36 3.25
N ARG A 10 -4.25 -19.05 2.63
CA ARG A 10 -3.84 -17.69 2.26
C ARG A 10 -4.71 -17.08 1.19
N GLN A 11 -4.98 -17.83 0.12
CA GLN A 11 -5.84 -17.40 -0.97
C GLN A 11 -7.24 -17.10 -0.42
N PHE A 12 -7.77 -17.99 0.40
CA PHE A 12 -9.07 -17.79 1.06
C PHE A 12 -9.11 -16.53 1.94
N ALA A 13 -8.06 -16.28 2.75
CA ALA A 13 -7.99 -15.09 3.60
C ALA A 13 -7.88 -13.80 2.75
N SER A 14 -7.11 -13.82 1.66
CA SER A 14 -7.00 -12.69 0.72
C SER A 14 -8.34 -12.40 0.04
N ASP A 15 -8.96 -13.44 -0.51
CA ASP A 15 -10.23 -13.33 -1.24
C ASP A 15 -11.36 -12.89 -0.29
N ALA A 16 -11.43 -13.45 0.93
CA ALA A 16 -12.37 -13.04 1.96
C ALA A 16 -12.21 -11.56 2.34
N SER A 17 -10.96 -11.07 2.37
CA SER A 17 -10.69 -9.65 2.67
C SER A 17 -11.27 -8.71 1.64
N HIS A 18 -10.99 -8.99 0.37
CA HIS A 18 -11.52 -8.19 -0.73
C HIS A 18 -13.04 -8.24 -0.78
N GLN A 19 -13.62 -9.44 -0.54
CA GLN A 19 -15.06 -9.63 -0.52
C GLN A 19 -15.76 -9.00 0.69
N LEU A 20 -15.07 -8.83 1.82
CA LEU A 20 -15.61 -8.14 2.99
C LEU A 20 -15.42 -6.62 2.93
N ARG A 21 -14.33 -6.14 2.35
CA ARG A 21 -14.04 -4.71 2.22
C ARG A 21 -15.11 -4.00 1.39
N THR A 22 -15.49 -4.54 0.25
CA THR A 22 -16.47 -3.95 -0.66
C THR A 22 -17.83 -3.67 0.01
N PRO A 23 -18.50 -4.65 0.70
CA PRO A 23 -19.76 -4.38 1.37
C PRO A 23 -19.60 -3.46 2.59
N LEU A 24 -18.49 -3.52 3.32
CA LEU A 24 -18.23 -2.61 4.44
C LEU A 24 -18.08 -1.17 3.95
N THR A 25 -17.30 -0.92 2.90
CA THR A 25 -17.18 0.42 2.29
C THR A 25 -18.53 0.95 1.78
N SER A 26 -19.30 0.08 1.11
CA SER A 26 -20.65 0.48 0.65
C SER A 26 -21.59 0.80 1.81
N LEU A 27 -21.47 0.11 2.93
CA LEU A 27 -22.28 0.37 4.13
C LEU A 27 -21.85 1.68 4.80
N SER A 28 -20.55 1.95 4.91
CA SER A 28 -20.04 3.24 5.41
C SER A 28 -20.56 4.41 4.59
N LEU A 29 -20.46 4.35 3.25
CA LEU A 29 -20.95 5.40 2.38
C LEU A 29 -22.46 5.69 2.55
N ARG A 30 -23.27 4.63 2.73
CA ARG A 30 -24.71 4.80 2.95
C ARG A 30 -25.02 5.41 4.31
N LEU A 31 -24.27 5.05 5.34
CA LEU A 31 -24.45 5.61 6.68
C LEU A 31 -23.99 7.08 6.72
N GLU A 32 -22.88 7.42 6.05
CA GLU A 32 -22.43 8.81 5.85
C GLU A 32 -23.50 9.64 5.14
N GLU A 33 -24.16 9.08 4.11
CA GLU A 33 -25.23 9.73 3.40
C GLU A 33 -26.46 9.95 4.31
N ILE A 34 -26.84 8.97 5.14
CA ILE A 34 -27.91 9.09 6.13
C ILE A 34 -27.56 10.16 7.17
N GLU A 35 -26.34 10.17 7.69
CA GLU A 35 -25.87 11.18 8.66
C GLU A 35 -25.97 12.60 8.11
N LEU A 36 -25.60 12.78 6.83
CA LEU A 36 -25.64 14.07 6.14
C LEU A 36 -27.07 14.54 5.83
N LEU A 37 -27.97 13.61 5.46
CA LEU A 37 -29.33 13.93 5.01
C LEU A 37 -30.37 13.92 6.15
N ALA A 38 -30.04 13.34 7.30
CA ALA A 38 -30.95 13.24 8.43
C ALA A 38 -31.31 14.62 8.99
N GLY A 39 -32.58 14.93 8.99
CA GLY A 39 -33.15 16.15 9.60
C GLY A 39 -33.36 16.03 11.11
N GLU A 40 -33.40 14.80 11.63
CA GLU A 40 -33.62 14.48 13.04
C GLU A 40 -32.31 14.11 13.71
N GLU A 41 -32.02 14.69 14.88
CA GLU A 41 -30.78 14.48 15.63
C GLU A 41 -30.62 13.01 16.08
N GLU A 42 -31.74 12.35 16.42
CA GLU A 42 -31.72 10.93 16.82
C GLU A 42 -31.29 10.01 15.67
N VAL A 43 -31.73 10.29 14.43
CA VAL A 43 -31.33 9.51 13.24
C VAL A 43 -29.86 9.74 12.92
N ARG A 44 -29.37 10.98 13.09
CA ARG A 44 -27.95 11.30 12.89
C ARG A 44 -27.06 10.59 13.90
N ALA A 45 -27.45 10.61 15.18
CA ALA A 45 -26.74 9.91 16.23
C ALA A 45 -26.68 8.38 16.01
N GLU A 46 -27.78 7.78 15.53
CA GLU A 46 -27.81 6.35 15.20
C GLU A 46 -26.95 6.00 13.99
N ALA A 47 -26.97 6.83 12.94
CA ALA A 47 -26.10 6.65 11.78
C ALA A 47 -24.62 6.73 12.18
N HIS A 48 -24.26 7.68 13.04
CA HIS A 48 -22.91 7.80 13.60
C HIS A 48 -22.49 6.57 14.41
N ALA A 49 -23.36 6.08 15.29
CA ALA A 49 -23.11 4.85 16.06
C ALA A 49 -22.93 3.62 15.17
N CYS A 50 -23.68 3.52 14.08
CA CYS A 50 -23.54 2.47 13.08
C CYS A 50 -22.21 2.58 12.32
N LEU A 51 -21.76 3.79 11.97
CA LEU A 51 -20.46 4.04 11.35
C LEU A 51 -19.33 3.54 12.25
N GLU A 52 -19.35 3.88 13.55
CA GLU A 52 -18.36 3.38 14.51
C GLU A 52 -18.32 1.85 14.59
N GLN A 53 -19.47 1.17 14.46
CA GLN A 53 -19.52 -0.30 14.44
C GLN A 53 -18.93 -0.88 13.15
N VAL A 54 -19.20 -0.28 12.00
CA VAL A 54 -18.60 -0.69 10.71
C VAL A 54 -17.10 -0.51 10.72
N GLU A 55 -16.61 0.59 11.27
CA GLU A 55 -15.18 0.84 11.45
C GLU A 55 -14.53 -0.19 12.37
N ARG A 56 -15.17 -0.53 13.47
CA ARG A 56 -14.71 -1.56 14.40
C ARG A 56 -14.63 -2.92 13.72
N LEU A 57 -15.66 -3.32 12.96
CA LEU A 57 -15.66 -4.57 12.17
C LEU A 57 -14.55 -4.59 11.12
N THR A 58 -14.34 -3.48 10.43
CA THR A 58 -13.25 -3.33 9.46
C THR A 58 -11.89 -3.54 10.13
N GLY A 59 -11.68 -2.97 11.32
CA GLY A 59 -10.49 -3.18 12.12
C GLY A 59 -10.27 -4.65 12.51
N VAL A 60 -11.31 -5.34 12.97
CA VAL A 60 -11.24 -6.76 13.35
C VAL A 60 -10.91 -7.64 12.14
N VAL A 61 -11.55 -7.41 10.99
CA VAL A 61 -11.25 -8.14 9.74
C VAL A 61 -9.79 -7.93 9.35
N GLN A 62 -9.28 -6.71 9.42
CA GLN A 62 -7.90 -6.41 9.11
C GLN A 62 -6.92 -7.08 10.08
N ASP A 63 -7.22 -7.12 11.37
CA ASP A 63 -6.38 -7.78 12.38
C ASP A 63 -6.35 -9.31 12.20
N LEU A 64 -7.48 -9.93 11.87
CA LEU A 64 -7.54 -11.35 11.50
C LEU A 64 -6.65 -11.66 10.29
N LEU A 65 -6.64 -10.76 9.30
CA LEU A 65 -5.81 -10.89 8.12
C LEU A 65 -4.32 -10.70 8.39
N LYS A 66 -3.96 -9.81 9.32
CA LYS A 66 -2.57 -9.67 9.80
C LYS A 66 -2.08 -10.97 10.46
N VAL A 67 -2.93 -11.61 11.28
CA VAL A 67 -2.60 -12.90 11.92
C VAL A 67 -2.41 -13.98 10.85
N SER A 68 -3.30 -14.07 9.87
CA SER A 68 -3.20 -15.02 8.76
C SER A 68 -1.94 -14.79 7.90
N ARG A 69 -1.53 -13.53 7.69
CA ARG A 69 -0.30 -13.17 6.96
C ARG A 69 0.96 -13.41 7.78
N ARG A 70 0.95 -13.17 9.11
CA ARG A 70 2.08 -13.47 10.02
C ARG A 70 2.36 -14.96 10.13
N THR A 71 1.33 -15.80 10.20
CA THR A 71 1.46 -17.26 10.16
C THR A 71 1.84 -17.79 8.78
N GLY A 72 1.67 -16.98 7.76
CA GLY A 72 1.82 -17.34 6.36
C GLY A 72 3.07 -16.79 5.65
N GLY A 73 3.95 -16.00 6.32
CA GLY A 73 5.20 -15.49 5.74
C GLY A 73 5.08 -15.18 4.24
N GLY A 74 4.49 -14.05 3.84
CA GLY A 74 4.74 -13.52 2.52
C GLY A 74 6.25 -13.42 2.38
N THR A 75 6.83 -14.13 1.42
CA THR A 75 8.28 -14.10 1.22
C THR A 75 8.59 -12.72 0.67
N THR A 76 9.33 -11.93 1.46
CA THR A 76 10.01 -10.75 0.94
C THR A 76 10.84 -11.20 -0.24
N GLU A 77 10.62 -10.68 -1.40
CA GLU A 77 11.34 -11.02 -2.63
C GLU A 77 11.94 -9.78 -3.30
N ALA A 78 12.84 -10.03 -4.22
CA ALA A 78 13.44 -8.96 -5.02
C ALA A 78 12.42 -8.47 -6.06
N LEU A 79 11.93 -7.24 -5.88
CA LEU A 79 10.92 -6.62 -6.73
C LEU A 79 11.49 -5.48 -7.56
N HIS A 80 11.14 -5.42 -8.82
CA HIS A 80 11.36 -4.23 -9.64
C HIS A 80 10.19 -3.26 -9.48
N LEU A 81 10.48 -2.05 -9.00
CA LEU A 81 9.46 -1.02 -8.75
C LEU A 81 8.68 -0.65 -10.02
N LYS A 82 9.32 -0.72 -11.20
CA LYS A 82 8.67 -0.46 -12.49
C LYS A 82 7.40 -1.29 -12.71
N ASP A 83 7.39 -2.54 -12.26
CA ASP A 83 6.26 -3.46 -12.48
C ASP A 83 5.09 -3.08 -11.54
N ILE A 84 5.41 -2.73 -10.29
CA ILE A 84 4.43 -2.21 -9.33
C ILE A 84 3.88 -0.85 -9.79
N PHE A 85 4.75 0.05 -10.26
CA PHE A 85 4.34 1.38 -10.74
C PHE A 85 3.49 1.30 -12.01
N ALA A 86 3.75 0.34 -12.90
CA ALA A 86 2.91 0.11 -14.07
C ALA A 86 1.49 -0.29 -13.65
N GLN A 87 1.36 -1.22 -12.71
CA GLN A 87 0.07 -1.63 -12.14
C GLN A 87 -0.65 -0.45 -11.45
N GLN A 88 0.06 0.31 -10.60
CA GLN A 88 -0.53 1.45 -9.89
C GLN A 88 -0.96 2.55 -10.86
N ARG A 89 -0.22 2.78 -11.94
CA ARG A 89 -0.61 3.73 -12.97
C ARG A 89 -1.91 3.33 -13.65
N GLU A 90 -2.01 2.08 -14.10
CA GLU A 90 -3.21 1.55 -14.75
C GLU A 90 -4.45 1.65 -13.84
N GLU A 91 -4.26 1.43 -12.54
CA GLU A 91 -5.33 1.49 -11.55
C GLU A 91 -5.79 2.91 -11.23
N TRP A 92 -4.85 3.87 -11.07
CA TRP A 92 -5.14 5.18 -10.51
C TRP A 92 -5.27 6.31 -11.55
N GLU A 93 -4.62 6.22 -12.71
CA GLU A 93 -4.65 7.26 -13.73
C GLU A 93 -6.09 7.67 -14.12
N PRO A 94 -7.04 6.73 -14.34
CA PRO A 94 -8.43 7.09 -14.65
C PRO A 94 -9.15 7.86 -13.52
N ALA A 95 -8.88 7.51 -12.26
CA ALA A 95 -9.50 8.18 -11.12
C ALA A 95 -8.97 9.61 -10.94
N PHE A 96 -7.67 9.83 -11.17
CA PHE A 96 -7.07 11.17 -11.17
C PHE A 96 -7.60 12.03 -12.32
N GLU A 97 -7.72 11.48 -13.54
CA GLU A 97 -8.31 12.17 -14.68
C GLU A 97 -9.76 12.60 -14.41
N GLN A 98 -10.59 11.72 -13.83
CA GLN A 98 -11.96 12.05 -13.45
C GLN A 98 -12.01 13.17 -12.41
N ALA A 99 -11.05 13.25 -11.52
CA ALA A 99 -10.91 14.33 -10.55
C ALA A 99 -10.27 15.61 -11.13
N GLY A 100 -9.96 15.65 -12.44
CA GLY A 100 -9.26 16.76 -13.08
C GLY A 100 -7.83 16.94 -12.60
N ARG A 101 -7.18 15.87 -12.12
CA ARG A 101 -5.83 15.84 -11.56
C ARG A 101 -4.92 14.92 -12.37
N THR A 102 -3.62 14.98 -12.10
CA THR A 102 -2.63 14.16 -12.77
C THR A 102 -1.84 13.35 -11.74
N ILE A 103 -1.51 12.11 -12.08
CA ILE A 103 -0.55 11.29 -11.34
C ILE A 103 0.61 10.92 -12.24
N THR A 104 1.84 11.00 -11.70
CA THR A 104 3.06 10.67 -12.42
C THR A 104 3.91 9.68 -11.62
N PHE A 105 4.54 8.73 -12.31
CA PHE A 105 5.44 7.75 -11.73
C PHE A 105 6.82 7.88 -12.38
N SER A 106 7.85 8.15 -11.59
CA SER A 106 9.24 8.23 -12.02
C SER A 106 10.06 7.17 -11.30
N ASP A 107 10.61 6.23 -12.08
CA ASP A 107 11.55 5.21 -11.60
C ASP A 107 12.87 5.37 -12.33
N GLU A 108 13.75 6.23 -11.81
CA GLU A 108 15.11 6.39 -12.28
C GLU A 108 16.06 5.33 -11.69
N ILE A 109 15.63 4.64 -10.64
CA ILE A 109 16.44 3.67 -9.91
C ILE A 109 15.99 2.26 -10.30
N ARG A 110 16.83 1.60 -11.09
CA ARG A 110 16.58 0.26 -11.63
C ARG A 110 16.95 -0.89 -10.68
N HIS A 111 17.33 -0.60 -9.44
CA HIS A 111 17.69 -1.64 -8.48
C HIS A 111 16.45 -2.27 -7.86
N PRO A 112 16.38 -3.61 -7.78
CA PRO A 112 15.28 -4.27 -7.12
C PRO A 112 15.30 -3.96 -5.61
N VAL A 113 14.12 -3.89 -5.01
CA VAL A 113 13.91 -3.72 -3.57
C VAL A 113 13.44 -5.02 -2.94
N LEU A 114 13.68 -5.18 -1.65
CA LEU A 114 13.16 -6.29 -0.86
C LEU A 114 11.80 -5.90 -0.29
N ALA A 115 10.73 -6.49 -0.79
CA ALA A 115 9.38 -6.27 -0.29
C ALA A 115 8.46 -7.45 -0.64
N THR A 116 7.32 -7.51 0.02
CA THR A 116 6.23 -8.42 -0.35
C THR A 116 5.36 -7.71 -1.40
N PRO A 117 5.19 -8.25 -2.64
CA PRO A 117 4.55 -7.56 -3.76
C PRO A 117 3.17 -7.00 -3.41
N GLY A 118 2.29 -7.84 -2.86
CA GLY A 118 0.95 -7.43 -2.48
C GLY A 118 0.90 -6.41 -1.34
N SER A 119 1.87 -6.45 -0.41
CA SER A 119 2.00 -5.48 0.66
C SER A 119 2.42 -4.12 0.13
N LEU A 120 3.43 -4.07 -0.75
CA LEU A 120 3.90 -2.83 -1.35
C LEU A 120 2.83 -2.19 -2.24
N ALA A 121 2.15 -2.97 -3.08
CA ALA A 121 1.04 -2.47 -3.89
C ALA A 121 -0.07 -1.86 -3.02
N GLN A 122 -0.44 -2.50 -1.91
CA GLN A 122 -1.44 -2.00 -0.96
C GLN A 122 -0.98 -0.71 -0.26
N VAL A 123 0.28 -0.61 0.13
CA VAL A 123 0.86 0.60 0.74
C VAL A 123 0.79 1.77 -0.24
N LEU A 124 1.24 1.56 -1.47
CA LEU A 124 1.20 2.59 -2.52
C LEU A 124 -0.23 3.01 -2.83
N ALA A 125 -1.15 2.05 -3.01
CA ALA A 125 -2.57 2.34 -3.24
C ALA A 125 -3.14 3.22 -2.11
N THR A 126 -2.84 2.92 -0.85
CA THR A 126 -3.32 3.71 0.30
C THR A 126 -2.79 5.15 0.28
N VAL A 127 -1.50 5.35 -0.01
CA VAL A 127 -0.90 6.69 -0.02
C VAL A 127 -1.36 7.50 -1.24
N VAL A 128 -1.51 6.86 -2.40
CA VAL A 128 -2.04 7.46 -3.62
C VAL A 128 -3.51 7.84 -3.45
N GLU A 129 -4.34 6.98 -2.84
CA GLU A 129 -5.72 7.30 -2.51
C GLU A 129 -5.83 8.51 -1.59
N ASN A 130 -4.98 8.59 -0.56
CA ASN A 130 -4.92 9.75 0.32
C ASN A 130 -4.57 11.03 -0.45
N SER A 131 -3.60 10.96 -1.35
CA SER A 131 -3.27 12.10 -2.20
C SER A 131 -4.44 12.49 -3.12
N LEU A 132 -5.14 11.53 -3.71
CA LEU A 132 -6.33 11.80 -4.53
C LEU A 132 -7.41 12.50 -3.70
N ARG A 133 -7.64 12.06 -2.47
CA ARG A 133 -8.73 12.54 -1.60
C ARG A 133 -8.44 13.89 -0.94
N TYR A 134 -7.21 14.10 -0.48
CA TYR A 134 -6.84 15.25 0.37
C TYR A 134 -5.82 16.20 -0.26
N GLY A 135 -5.11 15.75 -1.29
CA GLY A 135 -4.13 16.54 -2.00
C GLY A 135 -4.75 17.40 -3.11
N ALA A 136 -3.90 18.12 -3.85
CA ALA A 136 -4.29 18.94 -5.01
C ALA A 136 -3.24 18.80 -6.12
N GLY A 137 -3.56 19.34 -7.30
CA GLY A 137 -2.66 19.42 -8.44
C GLY A 137 -2.14 18.05 -8.89
N THR A 138 -0.85 17.99 -9.18
CA THR A 138 -0.17 16.77 -9.61
C THR A 138 0.28 15.94 -8.42
N THR A 139 0.00 14.63 -8.44
CA THR A 139 0.60 13.66 -7.52
C THR A 139 1.80 13.03 -8.20
N THR A 140 2.97 13.11 -7.57
CA THR A 140 4.23 12.55 -8.07
C THR A 140 4.69 11.41 -7.19
N VAL A 141 4.82 10.23 -7.78
CA VAL A 141 5.46 9.07 -7.16
C VAL A 141 6.87 8.96 -7.73
N SER A 142 7.87 9.17 -6.89
CA SER A 142 9.27 9.18 -7.31
C SER A 142 10.14 8.27 -6.44
N VAL A 143 11.29 7.87 -6.96
CA VAL A 143 12.22 6.97 -6.30
C VAL A 143 13.57 7.65 -6.14
N ARG A 144 14.14 7.60 -4.93
CA ARG A 144 15.49 8.08 -4.64
C ARG A 144 16.30 7.06 -3.86
N SER A 145 17.59 6.98 -4.15
CA SER A 145 18.53 6.11 -3.45
C SER A 145 18.86 6.66 -2.07
N ALA A 146 19.04 5.76 -1.12
CA ALA A 146 19.46 6.08 0.24
C ALA A 146 20.60 5.15 0.68
N ASN A 147 21.33 5.55 1.71
CA ASN A 147 22.39 4.78 2.35
C ASN A 147 23.41 4.18 1.34
N GLY A 148 23.86 4.99 0.38
CA GLY A 148 24.84 4.55 -0.61
C GLY A 148 24.33 3.44 -1.56
N GLY A 149 23.01 3.35 -1.75
CA GLY A 149 22.38 2.35 -2.62
C GLY A 149 21.93 1.08 -1.88
N HIS A 150 22.04 1.04 -0.53
CA HIS A 150 21.53 -0.08 0.28
C HIS A 150 20.05 0.04 0.63
N ALA A 151 19.46 1.19 0.39
CA ALA A 151 18.04 1.45 0.61
C ALA A 151 17.50 2.37 -0.49
N VAL A 152 16.18 2.37 -0.61
CA VAL A 152 15.43 3.17 -1.58
C VAL A 152 14.29 3.85 -0.84
N PHE A 153 14.08 5.13 -1.10
CA PHE A 153 12.85 5.82 -0.75
C PHE A 153 11.92 5.84 -1.96
N ILE A 154 10.65 5.56 -1.73
CA ILE A 154 9.56 5.88 -2.63
C ILE A 154 8.83 7.06 -2.00
N ASP A 155 8.87 8.20 -2.65
CA ASP A 155 8.21 9.42 -2.19
C ASP A 155 6.92 9.63 -2.98
N VAL A 156 5.82 9.84 -2.28
CA VAL A 156 4.53 10.23 -2.85
C VAL A 156 4.24 11.65 -2.39
N ALA A 157 4.27 12.58 -3.33
CA ALA A 157 4.09 14.01 -3.09
C ALA A 157 2.87 14.52 -3.87
N ASP A 158 2.12 15.45 -3.29
CA ASP A 158 1.07 16.21 -3.97
C ASP A 158 1.31 17.71 -3.85
N GLU A 159 0.49 18.52 -4.52
CA GLU A 159 0.59 19.99 -4.51
C GLU A 159 -0.49 20.63 -3.62
N GLY A 160 -1.07 19.86 -2.69
CA GLY A 160 -2.10 20.32 -1.77
C GLY A 160 -1.58 21.16 -0.61
N GLU A 161 -2.51 21.59 0.25
CA GLU A 161 -2.19 22.38 1.44
C GLU A 161 -1.41 21.58 2.51
N GLY A 162 -1.28 20.27 2.28
CA GLY A 162 -0.57 19.34 3.14
C GLY A 162 -1.37 18.89 4.36
N VAL A 163 -0.67 18.33 5.35
CA VAL A 163 -1.26 17.78 6.57
C VAL A 163 -1.31 18.86 7.65
N ALA A 164 -2.43 18.96 8.38
CA ALA A 164 -2.59 19.89 9.50
C ALA A 164 -1.58 19.58 10.63
N GLU A 165 -1.19 20.61 11.38
CA GLU A 165 -0.10 20.50 12.35
C GLU A 165 -0.42 19.58 13.53
N ASP A 166 -1.66 19.59 13.96
CA ASP A 166 -2.22 18.75 15.01
C ASP A 166 -2.40 17.29 14.59
N ILE A 167 -2.63 17.03 13.29
CA ILE A 167 -2.80 15.68 12.73
C ILE A 167 -1.45 15.04 12.38
N ALA A 168 -0.48 15.82 11.91
CA ALA A 168 0.78 15.33 11.39
C ALA A 168 1.53 14.34 12.31
N PRO A 169 1.65 14.56 13.65
CA PRO A 169 2.31 13.62 14.55
C PRO A 169 1.59 12.25 14.64
N HIS A 170 0.28 12.26 14.41
CA HIS A 170 -0.62 11.11 14.62
C HIS A 170 -1.14 10.50 13.33
N VAL A 171 -0.67 10.97 12.15
CA VAL A 171 -1.20 10.58 10.83
C VAL A 171 -1.17 9.07 10.55
N PHE A 172 -0.28 8.34 11.23
CA PHE A 172 -0.19 6.87 11.17
C PHE A 172 -0.87 6.15 12.35
N GLU A 173 -1.52 6.87 13.24
CA GLU A 173 -2.29 6.27 14.32
C GLU A 173 -3.69 5.89 13.80
N ARG A 174 -4.27 4.85 14.41
CA ARG A 174 -5.61 4.40 14.04
C ARG A 174 -6.65 5.43 14.50
N HIS A 175 -7.67 5.62 13.70
CA HIS A 175 -8.78 6.55 13.96
C HIS A 175 -8.40 8.04 13.95
N VAL A 176 -7.22 8.38 13.49
CA VAL A 176 -6.83 9.77 13.20
C VAL A 176 -7.14 10.04 11.73
N SER A 177 -8.23 10.75 11.47
CA SER A 177 -8.61 11.15 10.13
C SER A 177 -9.23 12.53 10.13
N GLY A 178 -9.05 13.26 9.04
CA GLY A 178 -9.92 14.37 8.69
C GLY A 178 -11.32 13.87 8.28
N TYR A 179 -12.28 14.77 8.14
CA TYR A 179 -13.66 14.47 7.77
C TYR A 179 -13.75 13.44 6.62
N GLY A 180 -14.46 12.31 6.88
CA GLY A 180 -14.86 11.34 5.85
C GLY A 180 -13.85 10.22 5.55
N SER A 181 -12.94 9.87 6.46
CA SER A 181 -12.13 8.64 6.31
C SER A 181 -12.02 7.85 7.62
N THR A 182 -11.83 6.53 7.50
CA THR A 182 -11.79 5.61 8.64
C THR A 182 -10.52 5.73 9.49
N GLY A 183 -9.51 6.50 9.06
CA GLY A 183 -8.23 6.63 9.77
C GLY A 183 -7.43 5.34 9.93
N VAL A 184 -7.77 4.29 9.17
CA VAL A 184 -7.16 2.95 9.29
C VAL A 184 -6.10 2.72 8.21
N GLY A 185 -6.23 3.39 7.06
CA GLY A 185 -5.40 3.12 5.87
C GLY A 185 -3.91 3.33 6.10
N LEU A 186 -3.51 4.49 6.60
CA LEU A 186 -2.09 4.82 6.85
C LEU A 186 -1.49 4.00 7.99
N ALA A 187 -2.27 3.67 9.02
CA ALA A 187 -1.84 2.78 10.09
C ALA A 187 -1.55 1.37 9.54
N LEU A 188 -2.42 0.86 8.66
CA LEU A 188 -2.19 -0.42 7.97
C LEU A 188 -0.96 -0.36 7.05
N ALA A 189 -0.81 0.72 6.28
CA ALA A 189 0.35 0.92 5.42
C ALA A 189 1.66 0.87 6.23
N LYS A 190 1.69 1.51 7.40
CA LYS A 190 2.82 1.45 8.33
C LYS A 190 3.10 0.02 8.79
N ASP A 191 2.09 -0.70 9.27
CA ASP A 191 2.26 -2.10 9.71
C ASP A 191 2.79 -3.01 8.59
N LEU A 192 2.36 -2.80 7.33
CA LEU A 192 2.81 -3.59 6.17
C LEU A 192 4.26 -3.31 5.80
N VAL A 193 4.66 -2.04 5.79
CA VAL A 193 6.05 -1.64 5.49
C VAL A 193 7.00 -2.14 6.58
N GLU A 194 6.63 -1.99 7.86
CA GLU A 194 7.44 -2.45 8.99
C GLU A 194 7.58 -3.98 9.01
N ALA A 195 6.57 -4.73 8.57
CA ALA A 195 6.64 -6.19 8.44
C ALA A 195 7.67 -6.64 7.40
N ASP A 196 7.93 -5.84 6.36
CA ASP A 196 8.98 -6.07 5.36
C ASP A 196 10.34 -5.47 5.77
N GLY A 197 10.46 -4.96 7.01
CA GLY A 197 11.70 -4.35 7.53
C GLY A 197 11.96 -2.94 6.97
N GLY A 198 10.95 -2.31 6.39
CA GLY A 198 10.98 -0.93 5.90
C GLY A 198 10.43 0.07 6.92
N ARG A 199 10.22 1.30 6.49
CA ARG A 199 9.62 2.38 7.28
C ARG A 199 8.80 3.29 6.38
N ILE A 200 7.69 3.83 6.89
CA ILE A 200 6.94 4.90 6.25
C ILE A 200 6.88 6.12 7.18
N GLU A 201 6.99 7.30 6.60
CA GLU A 201 6.96 8.55 7.36
C GLU A 201 6.36 9.69 6.53
N LEU A 202 5.83 10.71 7.20
CA LEU A 202 5.49 12.00 6.60
C LEU A 202 6.77 12.85 6.63
N SER A 203 7.55 12.79 5.54
CA SER A 203 8.86 13.46 5.44
C SER A 203 8.74 14.97 5.26
N GLN A 204 7.63 15.42 4.70
CA GLN A 204 7.30 16.82 4.56
C GLN A 204 5.80 17.03 4.79
N ARG A 205 5.45 18.06 5.58
CA ARG A 205 4.07 18.34 5.94
C ARG A 205 3.34 19.21 4.91
N LYS A 206 4.02 20.19 4.31
CA LYS A 206 3.44 21.17 3.36
C LYS A 206 4.40 21.50 2.23
N PRO A 207 4.08 21.20 0.98
CA PRO A 207 3.08 20.23 0.55
C PRO A 207 3.37 18.83 1.14
N ALA A 208 2.36 17.94 1.18
CA ALA A 208 2.55 16.63 1.81
C ALA A 208 3.50 15.75 1.01
N VAL A 209 4.46 15.11 1.69
CA VAL A 209 5.30 14.06 1.11
C VAL A 209 5.34 12.88 2.07
N PHE A 210 4.80 11.76 1.63
CA PHE A 210 4.92 10.48 2.32
C PHE A 210 6.09 9.70 1.73
N SER A 211 7.03 9.29 2.57
CA SER A 211 8.24 8.56 2.16
C SER A 211 8.21 7.13 2.71
N ILE A 212 8.37 6.16 1.82
CA ILE A 212 8.44 4.74 2.13
C ILE A 212 9.89 4.29 1.92
N LEU A 213 10.57 3.91 3.00
CA LEU A 213 11.92 3.37 2.98
C LEU A 213 11.88 1.85 2.86
N LEU A 214 12.54 1.30 1.85
CA LEU A 214 12.70 -0.13 1.62
C LEU A 214 14.18 -0.50 1.52
N ASN A 215 14.53 -1.72 1.90
CA ASN A 215 15.86 -2.25 1.68
C ASN A 215 16.06 -2.57 0.19
N ALA A 216 17.17 -2.10 -0.39
CA ALA A 216 17.57 -2.49 -1.73
C ALA A 216 18.17 -3.90 -1.71
N VAL A 217 17.99 -4.66 -2.79
CA VAL A 217 18.69 -5.94 -2.95
C VAL A 217 20.18 -5.67 -3.08
N PRO A 218 21.04 -6.31 -2.26
CA PRO A 218 22.48 -6.19 -2.41
C PRO A 218 22.91 -6.53 -3.86
N LYS A 219 23.81 -5.75 -4.44
CA LYS A 219 24.28 -5.96 -5.82
C LYS A 219 24.84 -7.38 -6.05
N SER A 220 25.35 -8.02 -5.00
CA SER A 220 25.82 -9.41 -5.02
C SER A 220 24.70 -10.43 -5.15
N LEU A 221 23.47 -10.07 -4.87
CA LEU A 221 22.27 -10.93 -4.92
C LEU A 221 21.29 -10.49 -6.04
N ASP A 222 21.62 -9.44 -6.82
CA ASP A 222 20.81 -9.03 -7.96
C ASP A 222 20.83 -10.16 -9.01
N PRO A 223 19.68 -10.76 -9.37
CA PRO A 223 19.59 -11.84 -10.34
C PRO A 223 20.19 -11.49 -11.69
N ASN A 224 20.17 -10.22 -12.10
CA ASN A 224 20.76 -9.73 -13.33
C ASN A 224 22.31 -9.70 -13.28
N ASN A 225 22.90 -9.68 -12.08
CA ASN A 225 24.35 -9.69 -11.89
C ASN A 225 24.88 -11.10 -11.57
N VAL A 226 24.04 -12.00 -11.05
CA VAL A 226 24.41 -13.36 -10.62
C VAL A 226 24.31 -14.37 -11.76
N LEU A 227 23.43 -14.14 -12.74
CA LEU A 227 23.31 -14.95 -13.93
C LEU A 227 23.89 -14.17 -15.12
N PRO A 228 25.08 -14.56 -15.66
CA PRO A 228 25.57 -13.96 -16.90
C PRO A 228 24.53 -14.21 -18.00
N GLN A 229 24.04 -13.14 -18.59
CA GLN A 229 23.15 -13.25 -19.76
C GLN A 229 23.92 -13.99 -20.86
N GLY A 230 23.52 -15.23 -21.16
CA GLY A 230 24.03 -15.98 -22.29
C GLY A 230 24.92 -17.19 -22.00
N ALA A 231 25.12 -17.60 -20.77
CA ALA A 231 25.79 -18.87 -20.49
C ALA A 231 24.84 -20.06 -20.73
N LEU A 232 24.69 -20.49 -22.00
CA LEU A 232 24.17 -21.83 -22.31
C LEU A 232 25.18 -22.85 -21.75
N VAL A 233 24.83 -23.49 -20.64
CA VAL A 233 25.56 -24.67 -20.15
C VAL A 233 25.34 -25.76 -21.20
N SER A 234 26.34 -26.02 -22.02
CA SER A 234 26.34 -27.16 -22.94
C SER A 234 26.39 -28.42 -22.09
N VAL A 235 25.26 -29.11 -21.99
CA VAL A 235 25.20 -30.45 -21.42
C VAL A 235 25.93 -31.38 -22.35
N GLY A 236 27.18 -31.71 -22.01
CA GLY A 236 28.01 -32.64 -22.79
C GLY A 236 27.32 -33.98 -22.92
N ARG A 237 27.02 -34.38 -24.16
CA ARG A 237 26.58 -35.75 -24.49
C ARG A 237 27.69 -36.73 -24.09
N ARG A 238 27.47 -37.53 -23.05
CA ARG A 238 28.30 -38.70 -22.77
C ARG A 238 28.15 -39.67 -23.96
N ARG A 239 29.22 -39.82 -24.72
CA ARG A 239 29.35 -40.95 -25.67
C ARG A 239 29.45 -42.23 -24.82
N ARG A 240 28.53 -43.16 -25.06
CA ARG A 240 28.69 -44.57 -24.66
C ARG A 240 29.69 -45.20 -25.64
N PHE A 241 30.71 -45.84 -25.12
CA PHE A 241 31.46 -46.91 -25.75
C PHE A 241 30.79 -48.24 -25.41
#